data_6e3903199a7c86c5196f4e1d0d5c01c2
#
_entry.id   6e3903199a7c86c5196f4e1d0d5c01c2
#
_cell.length_a   1.000
_cell.length_b   1.000
_cell.length_c   1.000
_cell.angle_alpha   90.00
_cell.angle_beta   90.00
_cell.angle_gamma   90.00
#
_symmetry.space_group_name_H-M   'P 1'
#
loop_
_entity.id
_entity.type
_entity.pdbx_description
1 polymer ?
#
loop_
_entity_poly.entity_id
_entity_poly.type
_entity_poly.pdbx_seq_one_letter_code
_entity_poly.pdbx_strand_id
1 'polypeptide(L)'
;MKMRTVLEGLGAALLLLFFDYRPFINPQSQRLYHHGLPVANLIGGLLIDLFAVTVLTICFLVAIQLLSQPVRRIIEAMFAGLVLWSIVEYAIQLQVGMGYLGIDLQRTWEWSAIPIPVLLGLLVNFLPRIIQPALLTFRLALASFAFSALWIVPQLIHLALVRLPIQSAATNHLIAPVNSSSNQRIVWILFDELSYDQTFDHRDPGIKLPNLDRLRGASVSFSNLKPAGYRTASIIPSLFLGHRFDKFRSTTYGELSYWDESQRRWIAYDPNATLFGLAQQNGWRPGVDGWFNPYCRILESVLNVCYSYVGPAFPLENYGALEEKSMLSNSVALANQLLAVLTHYTEADADADILDYRNIMTHTQALIDDNQIRFVFFHLPIPHPPGIYDRRCHMLHPGGDYLDNLVLADDTLGILMEKIDASPPASQTTVIVTSDHSWRVPMWRPGEDWTDEEERVSEGKFDDRPVLLIHFPDQKSGQDIHTALPEMLEHDMIAGMLLGRINNSEDLDAFLSSADR
;
A
#
# COMPACT_ATOMS: atom_id res chain seq x y z
N MET A 1 37.56 27.30 -6.57
CA MET A 1 36.13 27.03 -6.80
C MET A 1 35.31 28.03 -5.99
N LYS A 2 34.31 28.70 -6.58
CA LYS A 2 33.50 29.68 -5.84
C LYS A 2 32.49 28.96 -4.94
N MET A 3 32.34 29.36 -3.69
CA MET A 3 31.35 28.81 -2.73
C MET A 3 29.95 28.72 -3.36
N ARG A 4 29.55 29.71 -4.11
CA ARG A 4 28.27 29.72 -4.83
C ARG A 4 28.08 28.49 -5.75
N THR A 5 29.11 28.07 -6.50
CA THR A 5 29.01 26.88 -7.39
C THR A 5 28.81 25.61 -6.63
N VAL A 6 29.39 25.49 -5.41
CA VAL A 6 29.17 24.35 -4.51
C VAL A 6 27.73 24.32 -4.03
N LEU A 7 27.20 25.47 -3.61
CA LEU A 7 25.81 25.57 -3.16
C LEU A 7 24.82 25.31 -4.29
N GLU A 8 25.06 25.84 -5.49
CA GLU A 8 24.23 25.55 -6.66
C GLU A 8 24.22 24.04 -6.98
N GLY A 9 25.37 23.38 -6.93
CA GLY A 9 25.47 21.92 -7.15
C GLY A 9 24.72 21.09 -6.12
N LEU A 10 24.88 21.41 -4.84
CA LEU A 10 24.18 20.73 -3.75
C LEU A 10 22.66 20.96 -3.85
N GLY A 11 22.22 22.19 -4.10
CA GLY A 11 20.80 22.49 -4.23
C GLY A 11 20.15 21.77 -5.42
N ALA A 12 20.86 21.66 -6.55
CA ALA A 12 20.39 20.90 -7.70
C ALA A 12 20.31 19.39 -7.39
N ALA A 13 21.32 18.82 -6.74
CA ALA A 13 21.32 17.41 -6.34
C ALA A 13 20.15 17.08 -5.41
N LEU A 14 19.88 17.95 -4.43
CA LEU A 14 18.74 17.79 -3.51
C LEU A 14 17.40 17.82 -4.25
N LEU A 15 17.26 18.65 -5.30
CA LEU A 15 16.01 18.69 -6.08
C LEU A 15 15.88 17.47 -7.01
N LEU A 16 16.97 17.05 -7.66
CA LEU A 16 16.97 15.89 -8.55
C LEU A 16 16.68 14.58 -7.82
N LEU A 17 17.17 14.43 -6.58
CA LEU A 17 16.96 13.24 -5.75
C LEU A 17 15.80 13.40 -4.76
N PHE A 18 14.96 14.42 -4.94
CA PHE A 18 13.88 14.71 -3.98
C PHE A 18 12.91 13.54 -3.80
N PHE A 19 12.60 12.82 -4.86
CA PHE A 19 11.75 11.63 -4.83
C PHE A 19 12.29 10.56 -3.91
N ASP A 20 13.60 10.30 -3.97
CA ASP A 20 14.22 9.18 -3.27
C ASP A 20 14.28 9.40 -1.77
N TYR A 21 14.61 10.61 -1.32
CA TYR A 21 14.76 10.88 0.12
C TYR A 21 13.51 11.43 0.81
N ARG A 22 12.58 12.08 0.08
CA ARG A 22 11.35 12.66 0.66
C ARG A 22 10.56 11.69 1.53
N PRO A 23 10.37 10.43 1.13
CA PRO A 23 9.62 9.48 1.92
C PRO A 23 10.18 9.25 3.32
N PHE A 24 11.50 9.40 3.47
CA PHE A 24 12.20 9.20 4.74
C PHE A 24 12.19 10.42 5.64
N ILE A 25 11.97 11.61 5.10
CA ILE A 25 11.86 12.85 5.89
C ILE A 25 10.41 13.26 6.15
N ASN A 26 9.45 12.63 5.49
CA ASN A 26 8.02 12.87 5.69
C ASN A 26 7.42 11.80 6.61
N PRO A 27 7.07 12.13 7.87
CA PRO A 27 6.50 11.16 8.82
C PRO A 27 5.12 10.62 8.41
N GLN A 28 4.46 11.24 7.44
CA GLN A 28 3.18 10.77 6.87
C GLN A 28 3.40 9.87 5.64
N SER A 29 4.65 9.57 5.30
CA SER A 29 4.96 8.68 4.18
C SER A 29 4.53 7.26 4.49
N GLN A 30 3.82 6.64 3.56
CA GLN A 30 3.50 5.21 3.60
C GLN A 30 4.76 4.34 3.69
N ARG A 31 5.90 4.79 3.14
CA ARG A 31 7.16 4.04 3.19
C ARG A 31 7.65 3.78 4.61
N LEU A 32 7.58 4.76 5.51
CA LEU A 32 7.91 4.52 6.93
C LEU A 32 6.89 3.63 7.62
N TYR A 33 5.69 3.56 7.09
CA TYR A 33 4.65 2.65 7.56
C TYR A 33 4.92 1.22 7.10
N HIS A 34 5.15 1.00 5.81
CA HIS A 34 5.34 -0.33 5.23
C HIS A 34 6.73 -0.91 5.54
N HIS A 35 7.78 -0.12 5.37
CA HIS A 35 9.14 -0.57 5.63
C HIS A 35 9.53 -0.26 7.07
N GLY A 36 9.73 -1.31 7.85
CA GLY A 36 10.29 -1.21 9.18
C GLY A 36 11.71 -0.61 9.17
N LEU A 37 12.19 -0.19 10.33
CA LEU A 37 13.59 0.16 10.52
C LEU A 37 14.36 -1.11 10.99
N PRO A 38 15.65 -1.26 10.72
CA PRO A 38 16.59 -0.26 10.24
C PRO A 38 16.72 -0.20 8.71
N VAL A 39 16.68 1.00 8.17
CA VAL A 39 16.92 1.29 6.73
C VAL A 39 18.34 1.81 6.48
N ALA A 40 19.29 1.44 7.33
CA ALA A 40 20.65 1.98 7.33
C ALA A 40 21.36 1.86 5.98
N ASN A 41 21.29 0.68 5.35
CA ASN A 41 21.93 0.42 4.07
C ASN A 41 21.25 1.19 2.92
N LEU A 42 19.95 1.32 2.95
CA LEU A 42 19.18 2.08 1.98
C LEU A 42 19.48 3.58 2.08
N ILE A 43 19.42 4.14 3.29
CA ILE A 43 19.77 5.55 3.52
C ILE A 43 21.24 5.81 3.23
N GLY A 44 22.12 4.86 3.54
CA GLY A 44 23.53 4.92 3.14
C GLY A 44 23.68 5.02 1.63
N GLY A 45 22.93 4.23 0.85
CA GLY A 45 22.87 4.33 -0.61
C GLY A 45 22.40 5.72 -1.08
N LEU A 46 21.30 6.23 -0.52
CA LEU A 46 20.81 7.59 -0.81
C LEU A 46 21.84 8.69 -0.52
N LEU A 47 22.57 8.58 0.57
CA LEU A 47 23.64 9.54 0.91
C LEU A 47 24.80 9.46 -0.07
N ILE A 48 25.15 8.26 -0.54
CA ILE A 48 26.15 8.06 -1.60
C ILE A 48 25.68 8.75 -2.89
N ASP A 49 24.43 8.56 -3.29
CA ASP A 49 23.85 9.16 -4.50
C ASP A 49 23.80 10.67 -4.38
N LEU A 50 23.37 11.21 -3.24
CA LEU A 50 23.37 12.65 -2.98
C LEU A 50 24.76 13.25 -3.10
N PHE A 51 25.77 12.57 -2.56
CA PHE A 51 27.16 12.99 -2.69
C PHE A 51 27.64 12.92 -4.14
N ALA A 52 27.40 11.80 -4.83
CA ALA A 52 27.81 11.57 -6.21
C ALA A 52 27.18 12.59 -7.17
N VAL A 53 25.84 12.79 -7.09
CA VAL A 53 25.12 13.76 -7.92
C VAL A 53 25.56 15.18 -7.62
N THR A 54 25.84 15.52 -6.35
CA THR A 54 26.40 16.82 -5.97
C THR A 54 27.76 17.05 -6.63
N VAL A 55 28.67 16.07 -6.56
CA VAL A 55 30.00 16.19 -7.18
C VAL A 55 29.88 16.30 -8.70
N LEU A 56 29.08 15.46 -9.33
CA LEU A 56 28.86 15.49 -10.79
C LEU A 56 28.29 16.85 -11.23
N THR A 57 27.31 17.37 -10.50
CA THR A 57 26.71 18.68 -10.81
C THR A 57 27.72 19.83 -10.64
N ILE A 58 28.54 19.79 -9.59
CA ILE A 58 29.62 20.78 -9.39
C ILE A 58 30.62 20.69 -10.56
N CYS A 59 31.09 19.51 -10.91
CA CYS A 59 32.01 19.30 -12.03
C CYS A 59 31.40 19.80 -13.34
N PHE A 60 30.14 19.50 -13.59
CA PHE A 60 29.40 20.01 -14.74
C PHE A 60 29.34 21.55 -14.74
N LEU A 61 28.94 22.18 -13.62
CA LEU A 61 28.87 23.64 -13.51
C LEU A 61 30.24 24.32 -13.65
N VAL A 62 31.32 23.66 -13.29
CA VAL A 62 32.70 24.15 -13.53
C VAL A 62 33.08 23.97 -14.99
N ALA A 63 32.83 22.80 -15.57
CA ALA A 63 33.17 22.48 -16.94
C ALA A 63 32.52 23.43 -17.96
N ILE A 64 31.24 23.77 -17.78
CA ILE A 64 30.54 24.69 -18.67
C ILE A 64 31.11 26.13 -18.65
N GLN A 65 31.84 26.49 -17.58
CA GLN A 65 32.51 27.80 -17.53
C GLN A 65 33.68 27.91 -18.51
N LEU A 66 34.22 26.80 -19.00
CA LEU A 66 35.27 26.73 -20.02
C LEU A 66 34.74 26.94 -21.44
N LEU A 67 33.43 26.88 -21.62
CA LEU A 67 32.79 27.03 -22.92
C LEU A 67 32.60 28.50 -23.30
N SER A 68 32.45 28.76 -24.61
CA SER A 68 32.10 30.09 -25.11
C SER A 68 30.76 30.58 -24.54
N GLN A 69 30.61 31.87 -24.33
CA GLN A 69 29.41 32.44 -23.70
C GLN A 69 28.08 31.99 -24.31
N PRO A 70 27.89 31.92 -25.63
CA PRO A 70 26.64 31.48 -26.23
C PRO A 70 26.32 30.02 -25.89
N VAL A 71 27.30 29.13 -26.02
CA VAL A 71 27.16 27.69 -25.74
C VAL A 71 26.86 27.45 -24.25
N ARG A 72 27.61 28.14 -23.39
CA ARG A 72 27.40 28.06 -21.93
C ARG A 72 25.96 28.43 -21.54
N ARG A 73 25.40 29.52 -22.13
CA ARG A 73 24.03 29.96 -21.85
C ARG A 73 23.00 28.92 -22.29
N ILE A 74 23.19 28.26 -23.42
CA ILE A 74 22.33 27.19 -23.91
C ILE A 74 22.31 26.03 -22.88
N ILE A 75 23.49 25.57 -22.49
CA ILE A 75 23.63 24.44 -21.57
C ILE A 75 23.11 24.78 -20.15
N GLU A 76 23.35 26.01 -19.66
CA GLU A 76 22.78 26.47 -18.39
C GLU A 76 21.24 26.53 -18.45
N ALA A 77 20.64 26.93 -19.56
CA ALA A 77 19.20 26.95 -19.75
C ALA A 77 18.61 25.54 -19.85
N MET A 78 19.29 24.64 -20.55
CA MET A 78 18.88 23.21 -20.60
C MET A 78 18.93 22.56 -19.22
N PHE A 79 19.99 22.81 -18.46
CA PHE A 79 20.11 22.29 -17.09
C PHE A 79 19.03 22.85 -16.18
N ALA A 80 18.75 24.15 -16.24
CA ALA A 80 17.65 24.75 -15.50
C ALA A 80 16.29 24.14 -15.90
N GLY A 81 16.10 23.91 -17.20
CA GLY A 81 14.93 23.24 -17.75
C GLY A 81 14.74 21.82 -17.16
N LEU A 82 15.82 21.05 -17.08
CA LEU A 82 15.78 19.69 -16.50
C LEU A 82 15.39 19.70 -15.01
N VAL A 83 16.00 20.57 -14.21
CA VAL A 83 15.68 20.70 -12.79
C VAL A 83 14.25 21.18 -12.57
N LEU A 84 13.80 22.17 -13.36
CA LEU A 84 12.41 22.64 -13.29
C LEU A 84 11.43 21.56 -13.74
N TRP A 85 11.76 20.81 -14.78
CA TRP A 85 10.98 19.68 -15.24
C TRP A 85 10.80 18.65 -14.11
N SER A 86 11.87 18.27 -13.40
CA SER A 86 11.79 17.30 -12.32
C SER A 86 10.90 17.78 -11.16
N ILE A 87 10.87 19.08 -10.86
CA ILE A 87 9.97 19.66 -9.84
C ILE A 87 8.49 19.54 -10.27
N VAL A 88 8.21 19.84 -11.56
CA VAL A 88 6.83 19.75 -12.09
C VAL A 88 6.39 18.31 -12.19
N GLU A 89 7.27 17.41 -12.64
CA GLU A 89 7.02 15.95 -12.63
C GLU A 89 6.60 15.48 -11.24
N TYR A 90 7.35 15.88 -10.23
CA TYR A 90 6.97 15.58 -8.84
C TYR A 90 5.58 16.10 -8.48
N ALA A 91 5.25 17.35 -8.84
CA ALA A 91 3.94 17.91 -8.54
C ALA A 91 2.81 17.15 -9.25
N ILE A 92 3.03 16.73 -10.50
CA ILE A 92 2.06 15.93 -11.28
C ILE A 92 1.88 14.56 -10.63
N GLN A 93 2.95 13.83 -10.32
CA GLN A 93 2.85 12.51 -9.67
C GLN A 93 2.10 12.59 -8.33
N LEU A 94 2.35 13.63 -7.54
CA LEU A 94 1.62 13.85 -6.30
C LEU A 94 0.11 14.02 -6.53
N GLN A 95 -0.27 14.76 -7.58
CA GLN A 95 -1.68 15.01 -7.92
C GLN A 95 -2.35 13.77 -8.54
N VAL A 96 -1.62 12.99 -9.33
CA VAL A 96 -2.09 11.69 -9.84
C VAL A 96 -2.31 10.72 -8.69
N GLY A 97 -1.34 10.59 -7.78
CA GLY A 97 -1.46 9.72 -6.60
C GLY A 97 -2.58 10.13 -5.62
N MET A 98 -3.05 11.39 -5.69
CA MET A 98 -4.24 11.86 -4.95
C MET A 98 -5.54 11.74 -5.76
N GLY A 99 -5.48 11.27 -7.00
CA GLY A 99 -6.64 11.13 -7.88
C GLY A 99 -7.17 12.43 -8.49
N TYR A 100 -6.42 13.54 -8.39
CA TYR A 100 -6.83 14.83 -8.97
C TYR A 100 -6.46 14.98 -10.46
N LEU A 101 -5.46 14.27 -10.93
CA LEU A 101 -5.02 14.26 -12.33
C LEU A 101 -4.98 12.84 -12.86
N GLY A 102 -5.27 12.67 -14.15
CA GLY A 102 -5.18 11.39 -14.84
C GLY A 102 -3.73 11.01 -15.14
N ILE A 103 -3.47 9.71 -15.22
CA ILE A 103 -2.15 9.13 -15.52
C ILE A 103 -1.65 9.53 -16.91
N ASP A 104 -2.54 9.76 -17.88
CA ASP A 104 -2.19 10.20 -19.23
C ASP A 104 -1.46 11.54 -19.24
N LEU A 105 -1.82 12.46 -18.31
CA LEU A 105 -1.11 13.73 -18.19
C LEU A 105 0.31 13.50 -17.66
N GLN A 106 0.50 12.58 -16.73
CA GLN A 106 1.82 12.22 -16.22
C GLN A 106 2.68 11.66 -17.34
N ARG A 107 2.20 10.70 -18.11
CA ARG A 107 2.92 10.12 -19.26
C ARG A 107 3.28 11.16 -20.30
N THR A 108 2.30 12.00 -20.69
CA THR A 108 2.55 13.08 -21.65
C THR A 108 3.64 14.01 -21.13
N TRP A 109 3.67 14.30 -19.84
CA TRP A 109 4.70 15.12 -19.22
C TRP A 109 6.07 14.44 -19.22
N GLU A 110 6.15 13.14 -18.93
CA GLU A 110 7.38 12.35 -18.96
C GLU A 110 8.08 12.43 -20.33
N TRP A 111 7.33 12.34 -21.44
CA TRP A 111 7.86 12.54 -22.79
C TRP A 111 8.46 13.92 -23.03
N SER A 112 8.13 14.90 -22.20
CA SER A 112 8.64 16.27 -22.28
C SER A 112 10.02 16.46 -21.63
N ALA A 113 10.59 15.45 -20.98
CA ALA A 113 11.88 15.50 -20.26
C ALA A 113 13.06 15.97 -21.11
N ILE A 114 13.05 15.66 -22.40
CA ILE A 114 14.08 16.11 -23.36
C ILE A 114 13.63 17.35 -24.12
N PRO A 115 12.43 17.41 -24.72
CA PRO A 115 11.97 18.55 -25.49
C PRO A 115 11.98 19.89 -24.74
N ILE A 116 11.51 19.91 -23.47
CA ILE A 116 11.43 21.18 -22.70
C ILE A 116 12.82 21.77 -22.42
N PRO A 117 13.80 21.04 -21.85
CA PRO A 117 15.16 21.57 -21.69
C PRO A 117 15.79 22.04 -22.99
N VAL A 118 15.64 21.26 -24.08
CA VAL A 118 16.19 21.63 -25.39
C VAL A 118 15.56 22.93 -25.91
N LEU A 119 14.23 23.04 -25.82
CA LEU A 119 13.52 24.25 -26.24
C LEU A 119 13.98 25.49 -25.44
N LEU A 120 14.13 25.38 -24.13
CA LEU A 120 14.65 26.46 -23.28
C LEU A 120 16.08 26.83 -23.67
N GLY A 121 16.93 25.84 -23.94
CA GLY A 121 18.29 26.07 -24.46
C GLY A 121 18.31 26.83 -25.78
N LEU A 122 17.43 26.49 -26.71
CA LEU A 122 17.32 27.20 -28.00
C LEU A 122 16.81 28.64 -27.84
N LEU A 123 15.79 28.82 -26.97
CA LEU A 123 15.16 30.14 -26.76
C LEU A 123 16.06 31.15 -26.05
N VAL A 124 17.07 30.72 -25.30
CA VAL A 124 17.94 31.63 -24.51
C VAL A 124 18.66 32.69 -25.36
N ASN A 125 18.99 32.36 -26.59
CA ASN A 125 19.66 33.27 -27.49
C ASN A 125 18.69 34.24 -28.20
N PHE A 126 17.40 33.89 -28.32
CA PHE A 126 16.38 34.75 -28.93
C PHE A 126 15.74 35.69 -27.90
N LEU A 127 15.66 35.30 -26.64
CA LEU A 127 15.02 36.06 -25.56
C LEU A 127 15.97 36.36 -24.39
N PRO A 128 17.19 36.86 -24.62
CA PRO A 128 18.22 37.00 -23.59
C PRO A 128 17.80 37.95 -22.45
N ARG A 129 16.98 38.99 -22.77
CA ARG A 129 16.53 39.98 -21.77
C ARG A 129 15.59 39.39 -20.72
N ILE A 130 14.89 38.28 -21.04
CA ILE A 130 13.96 37.60 -20.14
C ILE A 130 14.66 36.42 -19.47
N ILE A 131 15.34 35.59 -20.26
CA ILE A 131 15.86 34.30 -19.77
C ILE A 131 17.10 34.50 -18.87
N GLN A 132 17.96 35.49 -19.14
CA GLN A 132 19.16 35.69 -18.31
C GLN A 132 18.85 36.10 -16.86
N PRO A 133 17.95 37.05 -16.58
CA PRO A 133 17.52 37.32 -15.20
C PRO A 133 16.86 36.10 -14.53
N ALA A 134 16.02 35.36 -15.28
CA ALA A 134 15.39 34.14 -14.79
C ALA A 134 16.41 33.04 -14.39
N LEU A 135 17.43 32.81 -15.24
CA LEU A 135 18.53 31.89 -14.91
C LEU A 135 19.34 32.35 -13.69
N LEU A 136 19.57 33.65 -13.53
CA LEU A 136 20.25 34.17 -12.35
C LEU A 136 19.42 33.94 -11.09
N THR A 137 18.11 34.21 -11.15
CA THR A 137 17.17 33.97 -10.03
C THR A 137 17.10 32.48 -9.71
N PHE A 138 17.00 31.61 -10.72
CA PHE A 138 17.02 30.16 -10.54
C PHE A 138 18.30 29.68 -9.84
N ARG A 139 19.46 30.14 -10.28
CA ARG A 139 20.75 29.79 -9.63
C ARG A 139 20.83 30.27 -8.18
N LEU A 140 20.28 31.43 -7.86
CA LEU A 140 20.18 31.92 -6.49
C LEU A 140 19.24 31.08 -5.66
N ALA A 141 18.12 30.65 -6.26
CA ALA A 141 17.17 29.75 -5.61
C ALA A 141 17.81 28.38 -5.28
N LEU A 142 18.57 27.78 -6.24
CA LEU A 142 19.33 26.55 -6.01
C LEU A 142 20.33 26.72 -4.84
N ALA A 143 21.12 27.80 -4.88
CA ALA A 143 22.09 28.07 -3.80
C ALA A 143 21.42 28.27 -2.44
N SER A 144 20.23 28.85 -2.42
CA SER A 144 19.43 29.00 -1.19
C SER A 144 18.85 27.67 -0.72
N PHE A 145 18.35 26.86 -1.68
CA PHE A 145 17.80 25.53 -1.36
C PHE A 145 18.84 24.57 -0.78
N ALA A 146 20.14 24.76 -1.14
CA ALA A 146 21.23 23.98 -0.55
C ALA A 146 21.27 24.02 0.99
N PHE A 147 20.78 25.08 1.60
CA PHE A 147 20.72 25.17 3.07
C PHE A 147 19.73 24.18 3.68
N SER A 148 18.76 23.66 2.92
CA SER A 148 17.89 22.58 3.40
C SER A 148 18.66 21.29 3.74
N ALA A 149 19.86 21.11 3.15
CA ALA A 149 20.75 20.00 3.53
C ALA A 149 21.07 19.96 5.02
N LEU A 150 21.13 21.13 5.68
CA LEU A 150 21.37 21.22 7.13
C LEU A 150 20.26 20.57 7.98
N TRP A 151 19.10 20.40 7.39
CA TRP A 151 17.97 19.70 8.02
C TRP A 151 17.78 18.30 7.45
N ILE A 152 17.85 18.11 6.12
CA ILE A 152 17.60 16.84 5.44
C ILE A 152 18.66 15.80 5.82
N VAL A 153 19.95 16.14 5.68
CA VAL A 153 21.04 15.18 5.89
C VAL A 153 21.09 14.67 7.36
N PRO A 154 20.99 15.51 8.39
CA PRO A 154 20.92 15.02 9.78
C PRO A 154 19.72 14.11 10.04
N GLN A 155 18.56 14.35 9.42
CA GLN A 155 17.39 13.49 9.54
C GLN A 155 17.62 12.11 8.91
N LEU A 156 18.19 12.07 7.71
CA LEU A 156 18.56 10.81 7.05
C LEU A 156 19.60 10.04 7.89
N ILE A 157 20.63 10.70 8.38
CA ILE A 157 21.65 10.07 9.25
C ILE A 157 20.99 9.54 10.53
N HIS A 158 20.10 10.31 11.15
CA HIS A 158 19.39 9.87 12.34
C HIS A 158 18.59 8.58 12.07
N LEU A 159 17.82 8.54 10.98
CA LEU A 159 17.09 7.35 10.55
C LEU A 159 18.00 6.14 10.32
N ALA A 160 19.15 6.35 9.66
CA ALA A 160 20.12 5.28 9.43
C ALA A 160 20.74 4.70 10.72
N LEU A 161 20.77 5.50 11.80
CA LEU A 161 21.36 5.10 13.09
C LEU A 161 20.31 4.53 14.08
N VAL A 162 19.04 4.73 13.83
CA VAL A 162 17.97 4.15 14.66
C VAL A 162 17.98 2.63 14.50
N ARG A 163 18.18 1.94 15.62
CA ARG A 163 18.07 0.48 15.70
C ARG A 163 16.73 0.15 16.34
N LEU A 164 15.79 -0.30 15.54
CA LEU A 164 14.63 -1.01 16.06
C LEU A 164 14.94 -2.51 16.14
N PRO A 165 14.26 -3.23 17.05
CA PRO A 165 14.35 -4.69 17.04
C PRO A 165 13.96 -5.20 15.64
N ILE A 166 14.80 -6.05 15.06
CA ILE A 166 14.50 -6.71 13.78
C ILE A 166 13.29 -7.59 14.03
N GLN A 167 12.14 -7.19 13.48
CA GLN A 167 10.96 -8.04 13.45
C GLN A 167 11.19 -9.07 12.35
N SER A 168 11.39 -10.34 12.75
CA SER A 168 11.34 -11.43 11.79
C SER A 168 9.94 -11.47 11.18
N ALA A 169 9.85 -11.80 9.89
CA ALA A 169 8.56 -11.98 9.19
C ALA A 169 7.66 -13.04 9.87
N ALA A 170 8.20 -13.81 10.79
CA ALA A 170 7.47 -14.79 11.59
C ALA A 170 7.81 -14.59 13.08
N THR A 171 6.88 -14.07 13.86
CA THR A 171 6.99 -14.02 15.32
C THR A 171 6.07 -15.06 15.94
N ASN A 172 6.67 -16.07 16.57
CA ASN A 172 5.95 -17.00 17.42
C ASN A 172 6.08 -16.54 18.87
N HIS A 173 5.16 -15.72 19.35
CA HIS A 173 5.09 -15.38 20.76
C HIS A 173 4.38 -16.50 21.54
N LEU A 174 5.13 -17.24 22.37
CA LEU A 174 4.55 -18.16 23.32
C LEU A 174 3.90 -17.37 24.48
N ILE A 175 2.73 -16.81 24.22
CA ILE A 175 1.91 -16.24 25.29
C ILE A 175 1.29 -17.42 26.04
N ALA A 176 1.44 -17.41 27.38
CA ALA A 176 0.94 -18.48 28.23
C ALA A 176 -0.57 -18.74 27.96
N PRO A 177 -0.99 -19.99 27.83
CA PRO A 177 -2.39 -20.30 27.54
C PRO A 177 -3.28 -19.81 28.69
N VAL A 178 -4.16 -18.88 28.41
CA VAL A 178 -5.31 -18.61 29.26
C VAL A 178 -6.31 -19.72 28.96
N ASN A 179 -6.78 -20.42 29.98
CA ASN A 179 -7.78 -21.50 29.86
C ASN A 179 -9.10 -20.91 29.35
N SER A 180 -9.27 -20.79 28.03
CA SER A 180 -10.58 -20.50 27.47
C SER A 180 -11.35 -21.80 27.30
N SER A 181 -12.53 -21.85 27.89
CA SER A 181 -13.44 -23.02 27.88
C SER A 181 -14.20 -23.18 26.54
N SER A 182 -14.06 -22.25 25.61
CA SER A 182 -14.75 -22.25 24.31
C SER A 182 -13.93 -22.96 23.25
N ASN A 183 -14.52 -23.91 22.52
CA ASN A 183 -13.92 -24.53 21.34
C ASN A 183 -14.19 -23.73 20.05
N GLN A 184 -14.78 -22.55 20.14
CA GLN A 184 -15.10 -21.70 19.00
C GLN A 184 -13.85 -21.21 18.28
N ARG A 185 -13.96 -21.07 16.96
CA ARG A 185 -12.95 -20.49 16.08
C ARG A 185 -13.58 -19.41 15.21
N ILE A 186 -12.84 -18.34 14.94
CA ILE A 186 -13.22 -17.29 13.99
C ILE A 186 -12.12 -17.21 12.95
N VAL A 187 -12.49 -17.38 11.68
CA VAL A 187 -11.62 -17.21 10.52
C VAL A 187 -12.14 -16.02 9.72
N TRP A 188 -11.38 -14.93 9.72
CA TRP A 188 -11.71 -13.69 9.05
C TRP A 188 -10.83 -13.53 7.81
N ILE A 189 -11.44 -13.64 6.62
CA ILE A 189 -10.78 -13.61 5.32
C ILE A 189 -11.14 -12.30 4.63
N LEU A 190 -10.17 -11.46 4.40
CA LEU A 190 -10.30 -10.23 3.64
C LEU A 190 -9.67 -10.39 2.26
N PHE A 191 -10.45 -10.16 1.22
CA PHE A 191 -10.02 -10.05 -0.15
C PHE A 191 -9.91 -8.57 -0.53
N ASP A 192 -8.72 -8.11 -0.96
CA ASP A 192 -8.49 -6.71 -1.34
C ASP A 192 -9.24 -6.37 -2.64
N GLU A 193 -10.06 -5.31 -2.62
CA GLU A 193 -10.90 -4.87 -3.74
C GLU A 193 -12.03 -5.84 -4.16
N LEU A 194 -12.54 -6.73 -3.31
CA LEU A 194 -13.66 -7.59 -3.66
C LEU A 194 -14.97 -6.80 -3.75
N SER A 195 -15.39 -6.47 -4.96
CA SER A 195 -16.60 -5.69 -5.25
C SER A 195 -17.87 -6.50 -5.05
N TYR A 196 -18.83 -5.99 -4.27
CA TYR A 196 -20.16 -6.61 -4.16
C TYR A 196 -20.88 -6.64 -5.50
N ASP A 197 -20.79 -5.55 -6.25
CA ASP A 197 -21.42 -5.39 -7.56
C ASP A 197 -20.96 -6.46 -8.56
N GLN A 198 -19.65 -6.59 -8.76
CA GLN A 198 -19.08 -7.53 -9.71
C GLN A 198 -19.15 -8.98 -9.25
N THR A 199 -19.28 -9.20 -7.93
CA THR A 199 -19.38 -10.55 -7.37
C THR A 199 -20.82 -11.07 -7.42
N PHE A 200 -21.84 -10.23 -7.14
CA PHE A 200 -23.20 -10.70 -6.92
C PHE A 200 -24.29 -10.00 -7.75
N ASP A 201 -24.24 -8.66 -7.95
CA ASP A 201 -25.33 -7.92 -8.55
C ASP A 201 -25.22 -7.83 -10.08
N HIS A 202 -24.08 -7.35 -10.60
CA HIS A 202 -23.85 -7.10 -12.02
C HIS A 202 -22.66 -7.93 -12.55
N ARG A 203 -22.47 -9.14 -11.99
CA ARG A 203 -21.45 -10.07 -12.48
C ARG A 203 -21.67 -10.41 -13.94
N ASP A 204 -20.60 -10.36 -14.72
CA ASP A 204 -20.62 -10.83 -16.10
C ASP A 204 -21.08 -12.31 -16.18
N PRO A 205 -22.03 -12.65 -17.04
CA PRO A 205 -22.51 -14.04 -17.20
C PRO A 205 -21.42 -15.06 -17.54
N GLY A 206 -20.30 -14.62 -18.12
CA GLY A 206 -19.13 -15.44 -18.41
C GLY A 206 -18.30 -15.79 -17.17
N ILE A 207 -18.41 -15.02 -16.10
CA ILE A 207 -17.66 -15.21 -14.85
C ILE A 207 -18.44 -16.15 -13.93
N LYS A 208 -17.79 -17.24 -13.51
CA LYS A 208 -18.38 -18.22 -12.58
C LYS A 208 -17.64 -18.17 -11.25
N LEU A 209 -18.40 -18.00 -10.16
CA LEU A 209 -17.89 -17.88 -8.80
C LEU A 209 -18.64 -18.86 -7.88
N PRO A 210 -18.48 -20.19 -8.13
CA PRO A 210 -19.30 -21.20 -7.45
C PRO A 210 -19.07 -21.28 -5.95
N ASN A 211 -17.86 -20.93 -5.46
CA ASN A 211 -17.53 -20.98 -4.05
C ASN A 211 -18.12 -19.79 -3.29
N LEU A 212 -18.03 -18.58 -3.85
CA LEU A 212 -18.67 -17.37 -3.31
C LEU A 212 -20.20 -17.51 -3.33
N ASP A 213 -20.78 -18.04 -4.41
CA ASP A 213 -22.22 -18.28 -4.51
C ASP A 213 -22.69 -19.30 -3.46
N ARG A 214 -21.93 -20.38 -3.27
CA ARG A 214 -22.24 -21.41 -2.27
C ARG A 214 -22.16 -20.82 -0.85
N LEU A 215 -21.09 -20.07 -0.55
CA LEU A 215 -20.92 -19.47 0.76
C LEU A 215 -22.03 -18.46 1.04
N ARG A 216 -22.36 -17.56 0.10
CA ARG A 216 -23.47 -16.61 0.24
C ARG A 216 -24.78 -17.32 0.54
N GLY A 217 -25.06 -18.42 -0.17
CA GLY A 217 -26.28 -19.22 0.02
C GLY A 217 -26.42 -19.86 1.40
N ALA A 218 -25.36 -19.84 2.22
CA ALA A 218 -25.32 -20.39 3.58
C ALA A 218 -24.89 -19.35 4.64
N SER A 219 -24.83 -18.06 4.30
CA SER A 219 -24.29 -17.00 5.16
C SER A 219 -25.29 -15.86 5.36
N VAL A 220 -25.05 -15.02 6.36
CA VAL A 220 -25.64 -13.68 6.42
C VAL A 220 -24.83 -12.79 5.47
N SER A 221 -25.51 -12.22 4.47
CA SER A 221 -24.91 -11.39 3.39
C SER A 221 -25.41 -9.95 3.51
N PHE A 222 -24.49 -8.99 3.41
CA PHE A 222 -24.78 -7.56 3.51
C PHE A 222 -24.73 -6.91 2.13
N SER A 223 -25.88 -6.63 1.53
CA SER A 223 -25.97 -6.15 0.15
C SER A 223 -25.81 -4.62 0.00
N ASN A 224 -25.78 -3.87 1.09
CA ASN A 224 -25.70 -2.40 1.08
C ASN A 224 -24.74 -1.87 2.15
N LEU A 225 -23.53 -2.45 2.19
CA LEU A 225 -22.49 -2.00 3.10
C LEU A 225 -21.88 -0.68 2.59
N LYS A 226 -21.71 0.28 3.49
CA LYS A 226 -21.07 1.56 3.17
C LYS A 226 -19.61 1.55 3.59
N PRO A 227 -18.67 1.78 2.66
CA PRO A 227 -17.25 1.60 2.93
C PRO A 227 -16.74 2.53 4.03
N ALA A 228 -15.81 2.04 4.83
CA ALA A 228 -15.11 2.83 5.84
C ALA A 228 -14.16 3.86 5.21
N GLY A 229 -13.73 3.63 3.97
CA GLY A 229 -12.82 4.50 3.24
C GLY A 229 -12.49 3.96 1.86
N TYR A 230 -11.32 4.38 1.32
CA TYR A 230 -10.84 3.96 0.00
C TYR A 230 -9.36 3.58 -0.02
N ARG A 231 -8.74 3.41 1.16
CA ARG A 231 -7.32 3.10 1.29
C ARG A 231 -7.12 1.96 2.28
N THR A 232 -6.65 0.84 1.81
CA THR A 232 -6.29 -0.35 2.60
C THR A 232 -5.49 -0.01 3.85
N ALA A 233 -4.48 0.87 3.71
CA ALA A 233 -3.59 1.29 4.80
C ALA A 233 -4.30 2.00 5.97
N SER A 234 -5.48 2.59 5.77
CA SER A 234 -6.26 3.23 6.84
C SER A 234 -7.50 2.44 7.23
N ILE A 235 -8.15 1.78 6.27
CA ILE A 235 -9.40 1.05 6.53
C ILE A 235 -9.14 -0.14 7.46
N ILE A 236 -8.21 -1.03 7.12
CA ILE A 236 -7.97 -2.24 7.89
C ILE A 236 -7.54 -1.94 9.33
N PRO A 237 -6.56 -1.05 9.59
CA PRO A 237 -6.27 -0.66 10.97
C PRO A 237 -7.43 0.05 11.68
N SER A 238 -8.31 0.75 10.96
CA SER A 238 -9.53 1.34 11.53
C SER A 238 -10.54 0.26 11.95
N LEU A 239 -10.74 -0.77 11.11
CA LEU A 239 -11.58 -1.93 11.43
C LEU A 239 -11.04 -2.68 12.67
N PHE A 240 -9.73 -2.85 12.77
CA PHE A 240 -9.14 -3.48 13.96
C PHE A 240 -9.40 -2.68 15.24
N LEU A 241 -9.35 -1.35 15.14
CA LEU A 241 -9.48 -0.44 16.30
C LEU A 241 -10.94 -0.09 16.64
N GLY A 242 -11.89 -0.30 15.70
CA GLY A 242 -13.26 0.18 15.83
C GLY A 242 -13.39 1.71 15.76
N HIS A 243 -12.39 2.38 15.24
CA HIS A 243 -12.34 3.82 15.12
C HIS A 243 -11.81 4.25 13.75
N ARG A 244 -12.66 4.91 12.96
CA ARG A 244 -12.30 5.35 11.61
C ARG A 244 -11.30 6.50 11.64
N PHE A 245 -10.25 6.37 10.84
CA PHE A 245 -9.30 7.45 10.57
C PHE A 245 -8.80 7.38 9.11
N ASP A 246 -8.62 8.55 8.49
CA ASP A 246 -8.12 8.67 7.12
C ASP A 246 -6.65 9.14 7.09
N LYS A 247 -6.17 9.78 8.17
CA LYS A 247 -4.81 10.28 8.27
C LYS A 247 -4.04 9.49 9.34
N PHE A 248 -2.91 8.97 8.94
CA PHE A 248 -1.99 8.30 9.84
C PHE A 248 -0.55 8.71 9.53
N ARG A 249 0.33 8.48 10.46
CA ARG A 249 1.77 8.68 10.31
C ARG A 249 2.53 7.60 11.04
N SER A 250 3.67 7.22 10.48
CA SER A 250 4.64 6.39 11.18
C SER A 250 5.73 7.30 11.75
N THR A 251 6.07 7.10 13.02
CA THR A 251 7.20 7.81 13.62
C THR A 251 8.51 7.16 13.19
N THR A 252 9.62 7.86 13.42
CA THR A 252 10.99 7.33 13.18
C THR A 252 11.30 6.09 14.02
N TYR A 253 10.48 5.81 15.04
CA TYR A 253 10.59 4.64 15.92
C TYR A 253 9.66 3.49 15.52
N GLY A 254 8.97 3.62 14.39
CA GLY A 254 8.07 2.57 13.90
C GLY A 254 6.69 2.56 14.54
N GLU A 255 6.39 3.50 15.42
CA GLU A 255 5.06 3.65 16.01
C GLU A 255 4.09 4.23 15.00
N LEU A 256 2.91 3.60 14.88
CA LEU A 256 1.81 4.14 14.12
C LEU A 256 1.01 5.13 14.99
N SER A 257 0.66 6.27 14.42
CA SER A 257 -0.28 7.23 15.03
C SER A 257 -1.34 7.60 14.00
N TYR A 258 -2.57 7.78 14.45
CA TYR A 258 -3.66 8.25 13.63
C TYR A 258 -4.17 9.62 14.10
N TRP A 259 -4.77 10.37 13.18
CA TRP A 259 -5.39 11.64 13.50
C TRP A 259 -6.84 11.42 13.92
N ASP A 260 -7.16 11.78 15.14
CA ASP A 260 -8.54 11.79 15.64
C ASP A 260 -9.18 13.16 15.34
N GLU A 261 -10.15 13.15 14.43
CA GLU A 261 -10.85 14.38 14.03
C GLU A 261 -11.70 14.97 15.17
N SER A 262 -12.21 14.13 16.07
CA SER A 262 -13.03 14.59 17.21
C SER A 262 -12.21 15.32 18.26
N GLN A 263 -11.01 14.80 18.55
CA GLN A 263 -10.07 15.37 19.52
C GLN A 263 -9.06 16.34 18.90
N ARG A 264 -9.02 16.42 17.54
CA ARG A 264 -8.08 17.24 16.76
C ARG A 264 -6.62 17.07 17.17
N ARG A 265 -6.22 15.81 17.38
CA ARG A 265 -4.85 15.45 17.78
C ARG A 265 -4.41 14.11 17.21
N TRP A 266 -3.11 13.90 17.17
CA TRP A 266 -2.51 12.61 16.87
C TRP A 266 -2.60 11.70 18.10
N ILE A 267 -3.08 10.48 17.90
CA ILE A 267 -3.18 9.44 18.93
C ILE A 267 -2.31 8.27 18.49
N ALA A 268 -1.53 7.73 19.41
CA ALA A 268 -0.75 6.51 19.15
C ALA A 268 -1.70 5.32 18.92
N TYR A 269 -1.38 4.50 17.93
CA TYR A 269 -2.12 3.28 17.68
C TYR A 269 -1.77 2.24 18.74
N ASP A 270 -2.75 1.89 19.57
CA ASP A 270 -2.57 0.92 20.63
C ASP A 270 -3.06 -0.47 20.19
N PRO A 271 -2.17 -1.44 19.98
CA PRO A 271 -2.58 -2.80 19.60
C PRO A 271 -3.49 -3.47 20.64
N ASN A 272 -3.39 -3.11 21.92
CA ASN A 272 -4.26 -3.64 22.97
C ASN A 272 -5.72 -3.16 22.85
N ALA A 273 -5.95 -2.03 22.20
CA ALA A 273 -7.29 -1.50 21.92
C ALA A 273 -7.94 -2.11 20.68
N THR A 274 -7.24 -2.99 19.95
CA THR A 274 -7.74 -3.65 18.75
C THR A 274 -8.53 -4.91 19.06
N LEU A 275 -9.22 -5.47 18.05
CA LEU A 275 -9.85 -6.79 18.13
C LEU A 275 -8.88 -7.90 18.56
N PHE A 276 -7.60 -7.79 18.15
CA PHE A 276 -6.57 -8.76 18.55
C PHE A 276 -6.20 -8.63 20.03
N GLY A 277 -6.12 -7.41 20.55
CA GLY A 277 -5.96 -7.16 21.98
C GLY A 277 -7.16 -7.65 22.78
N LEU A 278 -8.38 -7.40 22.30
CA LEU A 278 -9.62 -7.91 22.89
C LEU A 278 -9.63 -9.45 22.90
N ALA A 279 -9.26 -10.08 21.79
CA ALA A 279 -9.16 -11.53 21.67
C ALA A 279 -8.17 -12.10 22.70
N GLN A 280 -6.95 -11.57 22.76
CA GLN A 280 -5.92 -12.00 23.70
C GLN A 280 -6.39 -11.89 25.15
N GLN A 281 -6.99 -10.73 25.53
CA GLN A 281 -7.51 -10.49 26.87
C GLN A 281 -8.62 -11.49 27.27
N ASN A 282 -9.35 -12.04 26.29
CA ASN A 282 -10.39 -13.04 26.49
C ASN A 282 -9.92 -14.47 26.26
N GLY A 283 -8.61 -14.71 26.24
CA GLY A 283 -8.03 -16.06 26.17
C GLY A 283 -8.02 -16.68 24.78
N TRP A 284 -8.31 -15.92 23.72
CA TRP A 284 -8.10 -16.35 22.35
C TRP A 284 -6.61 -16.32 22.00
N ARG A 285 -6.23 -17.09 21.02
CA ARG A 285 -4.89 -17.08 20.44
C ARG A 285 -4.98 -16.51 19.03
N PRO A 286 -4.73 -15.20 18.86
CA PRO A 286 -4.85 -14.56 17.56
C PRO A 286 -3.63 -14.83 16.68
N GLY A 287 -3.90 -14.98 15.36
CA GLY A 287 -2.93 -15.09 14.29
C GLY A 287 -3.29 -14.20 13.11
N VAL A 288 -2.27 -13.74 12.39
CA VAL A 288 -2.43 -12.91 11.18
C VAL A 288 -1.50 -13.43 10.09
N ASP A 289 -2.03 -13.50 8.88
CA ASP A 289 -1.24 -13.61 7.66
C ASP A 289 -1.79 -12.60 6.65
N GLY A 290 -0.97 -11.66 6.19
CA GLY A 290 -1.55 -10.61 5.38
C GLY A 290 -0.58 -9.82 4.51
N TRP A 291 -1.17 -9.27 3.47
CA TRP A 291 -0.53 -8.46 2.46
C TRP A 291 -0.63 -6.97 2.77
N PHE A 292 0.24 -6.16 2.18
CA PHE A 292 0.27 -4.72 2.13
C PHE A 292 0.57 -4.03 3.46
N ASN A 293 -0.22 -4.27 4.53
CA ASN A 293 -0.02 -3.63 5.82
C ASN A 293 1.06 -4.36 6.66
N PRO A 294 1.90 -3.64 7.43
CA PRO A 294 2.93 -4.25 8.28
C PRO A 294 2.33 -4.81 9.58
N TYR A 295 1.45 -5.81 9.45
CA TYR A 295 0.67 -6.37 10.57
C TYR A 295 1.54 -6.82 11.73
N CYS A 296 2.65 -7.51 11.44
CA CYS A 296 3.55 -8.02 12.47
C CYS A 296 4.21 -6.90 13.28
N ARG A 297 4.30 -5.68 12.71
CA ARG A 297 4.82 -4.51 13.42
C ARG A 297 3.75 -3.80 14.25
N ILE A 298 2.58 -3.59 13.65
CA ILE A 298 1.52 -2.80 14.31
C ILE A 298 0.72 -3.58 15.35
N LEU A 299 0.79 -4.93 15.33
CA LEU A 299 0.05 -5.82 16.22
C LEU A 299 0.96 -6.73 17.06
N GLU A 300 2.30 -6.57 17.02
CA GLU A 300 3.29 -7.48 17.60
C GLU A 300 2.92 -7.97 19.02
N SER A 301 2.54 -7.06 19.90
CA SER A 301 2.31 -7.35 21.32
C SER A 301 1.07 -8.20 21.60
N VAL A 302 0.17 -8.34 20.61
CA VAL A 302 -1.14 -9.01 20.79
C VAL A 302 -1.33 -10.23 19.90
N LEU A 303 -0.33 -10.60 19.07
CA LEU A 303 -0.40 -11.76 18.20
C LEU A 303 0.42 -12.94 18.73
N ASN A 304 -0.10 -14.16 18.50
CA ASN A 304 0.64 -15.40 18.75
C ASN A 304 1.47 -15.84 17.54
N VAL A 305 0.92 -15.67 16.34
CA VAL A 305 1.60 -15.95 15.07
C VAL A 305 1.33 -14.81 14.10
N CYS A 306 2.35 -14.40 13.36
CA CYS A 306 2.21 -13.34 12.38
C CYS A 306 3.09 -13.58 11.16
N TYR A 307 2.50 -13.40 9.99
CA TYR A 307 3.17 -13.25 8.71
C TYR A 307 2.67 -11.98 8.03
N SER A 308 3.56 -11.21 7.43
CA SER A 308 3.23 -9.94 6.79
C SER A 308 4.08 -9.73 5.56
N TYR A 309 3.43 -9.48 4.44
CA TYR A 309 4.04 -9.23 3.15
C TYR A 309 3.71 -7.80 2.73
N VAL A 310 4.74 -6.99 2.65
CA VAL A 310 4.62 -5.64 2.13
C VAL A 310 4.94 -5.70 0.66
N GLY A 311 3.91 -5.88 -0.15
CA GLY A 311 4.06 -6.01 -1.61
C GLY A 311 4.70 -4.78 -2.25
N PRO A 312 5.17 -4.91 -3.50
CA PRO A 312 5.69 -3.79 -4.28
C PRO A 312 4.52 -2.92 -4.77
N ALA A 313 3.89 -2.17 -3.88
CA ALA A 313 2.75 -1.32 -4.23
C ALA A 313 3.08 -0.20 -5.24
N PHE A 314 4.39 0.08 -5.48
CA PHE A 314 4.86 1.02 -6.51
C PHE A 314 6.29 0.66 -6.95
N PRO A 315 6.71 0.99 -8.20
CA PRO A 315 8.06 0.66 -8.72
C PRO A 315 9.23 1.14 -7.86
N LEU A 316 9.02 2.13 -7.01
CA LEU A 316 9.99 2.66 -6.06
C LEU A 316 9.93 1.96 -4.69
N GLU A 317 9.04 0.98 -4.49
CA GLU A 317 8.75 0.37 -3.18
C GLU A 317 9.36 -1.02 -2.97
N ASN A 318 10.05 -1.57 -3.96
CA ASN A 318 10.89 -2.78 -3.82
C ASN A 318 12.10 -2.59 -2.85
N TYR A 319 11.92 -1.74 -1.84
CA TYR A 319 12.95 -1.45 -0.85
C TYR A 319 13.18 -2.62 0.13
N GLY A 320 12.19 -3.48 0.36
CA GLY A 320 12.39 -4.66 1.21
C GLY A 320 13.51 -5.57 0.71
N ALA A 321 13.62 -5.76 -0.61
CA ALA A 321 14.72 -6.47 -1.24
C ALA A 321 16.04 -5.66 -1.24
N LEU A 322 15.98 -4.33 -1.06
CA LEU A 322 17.16 -3.46 -1.01
C LEU A 322 17.74 -3.34 0.39
N GLU A 323 16.95 -3.48 1.45
CA GLU A 323 17.40 -3.37 2.84
C GLU A 323 18.47 -4.41 3.21
N GLU A 324 18.41 -5.60 2.61
CA GLU A 324 19.41 -6.67 2.80
C GLU A 324 20.70 -6.45 2.01
N LYS A 325 20.73 -5.51 1.06
CA LYS A 325 21.89 -5.24 0.21
C LYS A 325 22.86 -4.26 0.87
N SER A 326 24.09 -4.25 0.37
CA SER A 326 25.08 -3.26 0.80
C SER A 326 24.66 -1.84 0.39
N MET A 327 25.19 -0.81 1.07
CA MET A 327 24.96 0.60 0.71
C MET A 327 25.26 0.89 -0.77
N LEU A 328 26.34 0.29 -1.31
CA LEU A 328 26.73 0.49 -2.71
C LEU A 328 25.73 -0.20 -3.67
N SER A 329 25.27 -1.40 -3.35
CA SER A 329 24.23 -2.07 -4.15
C SER A 329 22.92 -1.29 -4.15
N ASN A 330 22.54 -0.71 -3.03
CA ASN A 330 21.36 0.13 -2.92
C ASN A 330 21.52 1.42 -3.73
N SER A 331 22.68 2.07 -3.68
CA SER A 331 22.99 3.23 -4.53
C SER A 331 22.83 2.91 -6.02
N VAL A 332 23.44 1.80 -6.48
CA VAL A 332 23.30 1.36 -7.89
C VAL A 332 21.83 1.06 -8.24
N ALA A 333 21.09 0.43 -7.36
CA ALA A 333 19.67 0.12 -7.60
C ALA A 333 18.82 1.38 -7.68
N LEU A 334 19.03 2.37 -6.80
CA LEU A 334 18.35 3.66 -6.84
C LEU A 334 18.69 4.43 -8.13
N ALA A 335 19.96 4.45 -8.53
CA ALA A 335 20.38 5.06 -9.79
C ALA A 335 19.73 4.37 -11.00
N ASN A 336 19.59 3.04 -10.99
CA ASN A 336 18.89 2.30 -12.04
C ASN A 336 17.39 2.59 -12.04
N GLN A 337 16.75 2.79 -10.88
CA GLN A 337 15.34 3.20 -10.80
C GLN A 337 15.12 4.60 -11.43
N LEU A 338 16.02 5.55 -11.17
CA LEU A 338 15.97 6.86 -11.83
C LEU A 338 16.10 6.74 -13.36
N LEU A 339 16.90 5.79 -13.84
CA LEU A 339 17.02 5.49 -15.27
C LEU A 339 15.78 4.75 -15.80
N ALA A 340 15.18 3.85 -15.02
CA ALA A 340 13.97 3.11 -15.37
C ALA A 340 12.75 4.03 -15.55
N VAL A 341 12.61 5.07 -14.73
CA VAL A 341 11.61 6.13 -14.93
C VAL A 341 11.77 6.80 -16.31
N LEU A 342 12.99 6.87 -16.83
CA LEU A 342 13.28 7.39 -18.17
C LEU A 342 13.09 6.35 -19.29
N THR A 343 13.01 5.06 -18.97
CA THR A 343 12.98 3.95 -19.94
C THR A 343 11.71 3.12 -19.94
N HIS A 344 10.70 3.49 -19.13
CA HIS A 344 9.36 2.83 -19.06
C HIS A 344 9.38 1.29 -18.81
N TYR A 345 10.25 0.80 -17.93
CA TYR A 345 10.32 -0.62 -17.63
C TYR A 345 9.49 -0.98 -16.39
N THR A 346 8.37 -1.72 -16.56
CA THR A 346 7.40 -2.08 -15.51
C THR A 346 7.16 -3.59 -15.33
N GLU A 347 7.93 -4.48 -15.98
CA GLU A 347 7.65 -5.94 -15.95
C GLU A 347 7.95 -6.65 -14.61
N ALA A 348 8.58 -5.99 -13.63
CA ALA A 348 9.03 -6.67 -12.41
C ALA A 348 7.93 -6.88 -11.34
N ASP A 349 6.79 -6.18 -11.42
CA ASP A 349 5.83 -6.11 -10.32
C ASP A 349 4.92 -7.35 -10.23
N ALA A 350 4.37 -7.84 -11.35
CA ALA A 350 3.44 -8.96 -11.34
C ALA A 350 4.07 -10.30 -10.90
N ASP A 351 5.35 -10.54 -11.17
CA ASP A 351 6.06 -11.73 -10.65
C ASP A 351 6.24 -11.69 -9.13
N ALA A 352 6.43 -10.50 -8.56
CA ALA A 352 6.51 -10.30 -7.12
C ALA A 352 5.15 -10.53 -6.45
N ASP A 353 4.06 -10.05 -7.04
CA ASP A 353 2.70 -10.26 -6.53
C ASP A 353 2.30 -11.75 -6.58
N ILE A 354 2.70 -12.48 -7.62
CA ILE A 354 2.54 -13.94 -7.68
C ILE A 354 3.30 -14.64 -6.56
N LEU A 355 4.53 -14.20 -6.27
CA LEU A 355 5.33 -14.76 -5.19
C LEU A 355 4.70 -14.47 -3.83
N ASP A 356 4.24 -13.24 -3.60
CA ASP A 356 3.55 -12.84 -2.37
C ASP A 356 2.28 -13.66 -2.18
N TYR A 357 1.45 -13.79 -3.21
CA TYR A 357 0.25 -14.63 -3.16
C TYR A 357 0.57 -16.09 -2.78
N ARG A 358 1.60 -16.70 -3.38
CA ARG A 358 2.01 -18.09 -3.06
C ARG A 358 2.48 -18.22 -1.61
N ASN A 359 3.25 -17.26 -1.14
CA ASN A 359 3.75 -17.26 0.24
C ASN A 359 2.60 -17.11 1.24
N ILE A 360 1.70 -16.17 1.00
CA ILE A 360 0.50 -15.96 1.81
C ILE A 360 -0.33 -17.25 1.84
N MET A 361 -0.64 -17.85 0.69
CA MET A 361 -1.42 -19.09 0.64
C MET A 361 -0.76 -20.23 1.43
N THR A 362 0.57 -20.30 1.42
CA THR A 362 1.31 -21.31 2.20
C THR A 362 1.12 -21.11 3.70
N HIS A 363 1.26 -19.88 4.18
CA HIS A 363 1.13 -19.58 5.63
C HIS A 363 -0.31 -19.55 6.09
N THR A 364 -1.25 -19.04 5.28
CA THR A 364 -2.69 -19.10 5.55
C THR A 364 -3.15 -20.54 5.78
N GLN A 365 -2.75 -21.48 4.90
CA GLN A 365 -3.10 -22.89 5.06
C GLN A 365 -2.46 -23.50 6.31
N ALA A 366 -1.23 -23.14 6.64
CA ALA A 366 -0.57 -23.60 7.86
C ALA A 366 -1.27 -23.07 9.13
N LEU A 367 -1.74 -21.81 9.11
CA LEU A 367 -2.51 -21.23 10.21
C LEU A 367 -3.90 -21.88 10.38
N ILE A 368 -4.53 -22.31 9.28
CA ILE A 368 -5.78 -23.08 9.35
C ILE A 368 -5.54 -24.45 10.00
N ASP A 369 -4.41 -25.11 9.73
CA ASP A 369 -4.04 -26.40 10.33
C ASP A 369 -3.70 -26.29 11.82
N ASP A 370 -3.24 -25.10 12.27
CA ASP A 370 -2.94 -24.89 13.70
C ASP A 370 -4.22 -24.63 14.50
N ASN A 371 -4.77 -25.70 15.08
CA ASN A 371 -5.98 -25.66 15.90
C ASN A 371 -5.81 -24.89 17.22
N GLN A 372 -4.61 -24.48 17.60
CA GLN A 372 -4.38 -23.62 18.75
C GLN A 372 -4.66 -22.16 18.44
N ILE A 373 -4.52 -21.75 17.16
CA ILE A 373 -4.83 -20.40 16.71
C ILE A 373 -6.31 -20.35 16.38
N ARG A 374 -7.08 -19.59 17.17
CA ARG A 374 -8.55 -19.63 17.11
C ARG A 374 -9.22 -18.35 16.63
N PHE A 375 -8.52 -17.24 16.64
CA PHE A 375 -8.92 -16.02 15.95
C PHE A 375 -7.87 -15.70 14.88
N VAL A 376 -8.19 -15.90 13.61
CA VAL A 376 -7.27 -15.68 12.49
C VAL A 376 -7.82 -14.63 11.56
N PHE A 377 -6.92 -13.75 11.12
CA PHE A 377 -7.19 -12.78 10.06
C PHE A 377 -6.26 -13.05 8.88
N PHE A 378 -6.85 -13.14 7.69
CA PHE A 378 -6.14 -13.28 6.43
C PHE A 378 -6.44 -12.08 5.54
N HIS A 379 -5.40 -11.44 5.01
CA HIS A 379 -5.54 -10.39 4.02
C HIS A 379 -4.87 -10.84 2.71
N LEU A 380 -5.71 -11.15 1.72
CA LEU A 380 -5.30 -11.71 0.44
C LEU A 380 -5.23 -10.60 -0.62
N PRO A 381 -4.15 -10.56 -1.47
CA PRO A 381 -3.90 -9.48 -2.43
C PRO A 381 -4.78 -9.55 -3.69
N ILE A 382 -5.88 -10.25 -3.64
CA ILE A 382 -6.80 -10.50 -4.76
C ILE A 382 -8.23 -10.12 -4.37
N PRO A 383 -9.04 -9.67 -5.32
CA PRO A 383 -8.79 -9.46 -6.74
C PRO A 383 -8.09 -8.13 -7.11
N HIS A 384 -7.39 -7.46 -6.18
CA HIS A 384 -6.65 -6.22 -6.43
C HIS A 384 -5.76 -6.33 -7.68
N PRO A 385 -5.76 -5.35 -8.62
CA PRO A 385 -4.81 -5.27 -9.72
C PRO A 385 -3.35 -5.07 -9.21
N PRO A 386 -2.33 -5.52 -9.98
CA PRO A 386 -2.41 -6.09 -11.33
C PRO A 386 -2.93 -7.53 -11.33
N GLY A 387 -3.42 -7.98 -12.52
CA GLY A 387 -3.86 -9.35 -12.69
C GLY A 387 -2.71 -10.35 -12.64
N ILE A 388 -2.83 -11.35 -11.77
CA ILE A 388 -1.82 -12.41 -11.53
C ILE A 388 -2.31 -13.81 -11.92
N TYR A 389 -3.43 -13.90 -12.64
CA TYR A 389 -4.08 -15.15 -12.97
C TYR A 389 -4.61 -15.14 -14.40
N ASP A 390 -4.59 -16.29 -15.05
CA ASP A 390 -5.31 -16.56 -16.30
C ASP A 390 -6.44 -17.56 -16.01
N ARG A 391 -7.69 -17.08 -15.97
CA ARG A 391 -8.89 -17.89 -15.70
C ARG A 391 -9.17 -18.95 -16.76
N ARG A 392 -8.59 -18.84 -17.98
CA ARG A 392 -8.83 -19.80 -19.07
C ARG A 392 -8.05 -21.08 -18.88
N CYS A 393 -6.85 -20.98 -18.34
CA CYS A 393 -6.00 -22.13 -18.06
C CYS A 393 -5.86 -22.44 -16.56
N HIS A 394 -6.50 -21.67 -15.69
CA HIS A 394 -6.43 -21.79 -14.22
C HIS A 394 -4.98 -21.77 -13.69
N MET A 395 -4.19 -20.81 -14.14
CA MET A 395 -2.79 -20.70 -13.77
C MET A 395 -2.42 -19.29 -13.33
N LEU A 396 -1.53 -19.20 -12.34
CA LEU A 396 -0.88 -17.94 -11.97
C LEU A 396 0.01 -17.49 -13.12
N HIS A 397 -0.27 -16.31 -13.64
CA HIS A 397 0.39 -15.72 -14.80
C HIS A 397 0.32 -14.19 -14.70
N PRO A 398 1.43 -13.45 -14.93
CA PRO A 398 1.40 -11.99 -15.00
C PRO A 398 0.61 -11.53 -16.25
N GLY A 399 -0.11 -10.40 -16.11
CA GLY A 399 -0.84 -9.78 -17.22
C GLY A 399 -2.29 -10.23 -17.38
N GLY A 400 -2.89 -10.84 -16.37
CA GLY A 400 -4.33 -10.97 -16.25
C GLY A 400 -5.02 -9.64 -15.94
N ASP A 401 -6.34 -9.64 -15.82
CA ASP A 401 -7.14 -8.49 -15.43
C ASP A 401 -7.82 -8.66 -14.05
N TYR A 402 -8.61 -7.68 -13.62
CA TYR A 402 -9.39 -7.76 -12.38
C TYR A 402 -10.35 -8.98 -12.39
N LEU A 403 -10.95 -9.31 -13.51
CA LEU A 403 -11.89 -10.42 -13.62
C LEU A 403 -11.19 -11.79 -13.52
N ASP A 404 -9.96 -11.88 -14.01
CA ASP A 404 -9.11 -13.05 -13.81
C ASP A 404 -8.80 -13.24 -12.32
N ASN A 405 -8.41 -12.16 -11.64
CA ASN A 405 -8.17 -12.19 -10.20
C ASN A 405 -9.46 -12.44 -9.39
N LEU A 406 -10.63 -12.03 -9.87
CA LEU A 406 -11.91 -12.31 -9.21
C LEU A 406 -12.21 -13.82 -9.24
N VAL A 407 -11.90 -14.51 -10.34
CA VAL A 407 -12.00 -15.97 -10.40
C VAL A 407 -10.97 -16.63 -9.49
N LEU A 408 -9.74 -16.10 -9.42
CA LEU A 408 -8.73 -16.57 -8.46
C LEU A 408 -9.20 -16.42 -7.01
N ALA A 409 -9.90 -15.33 -6.68
CA ALA A 409 -10.45 -15.12 -5.34
C ALA A 409 -11.50 -16.21 -5.00
N ASP A 410 -12.35 -16.57 -5.96
CA ASP A 410 -13.31 -17.66 -5.78
C ASP A 410 -12.62 -19.02 -5.61
N ASP A 411 -11.64 -19.35 -6.47
CA ASP A 411 -10.87 -20.60 -6.38
C ASP A 411 -10.12 -20.69 -5.04
N THR A 412 -9.53 -19.57 -4.61
CA THR A 412 -8.85 -19.45 -3.32
C THR A 412 -9.80 -19.68 -2.16
N LEU A 413 -10.98 -19.05 -2.17
CA LEU A 413 -12.00 -19.29 -1.16
C LEU A 413 -12.39 -20.78 -1.08
N GLY A 414 -12.53 -21.44 -2.25
CA GLY A 414 -12.80 -22.88 -2.31
C GLY A 414 -11.75 -23.71 -1.57
N ILE A 415 -10.45 -23.44 -1.85
CA ILE A 415 -9.32 -24.12 -1.19
C ILE A 415 -9.34 -23.89 0.33
N LEU A 416 -9.58 -22.64 0.76
CA LEU A 416 -9.60 -22.32 2.19
C LEU A 416 -10.78 -22.95 2.91
N MET A 417 -11.97 -22.94 2.30
CA MET A 417 -13.16 -23.57 2.88
C MET A 417 -13.00 -25.08 3.02
N GLU A 418 -12.49 -25.78 2.00
CA GLU A 418 -12.19 -27.22 2.09
C GLU A 418 -11.23 -27.52 3.24
N LYS A 419 -10.24 -26.67 3.42
CA LYS A 419 -9.25 -26.84 4.49
C LYS A 419 -9.84 -26.55 5.88
N ILE A 420 -10.69 -25.53 6.01
CA ILE A 420 -11.41 -25.22 7.24
C ILE A 420 -12.34 -26.39 7.61
N ASP A 421 -13.06 -26.93 6.64
CA ASP A 421 -13.99 -28.04 6.84
C ASP A 421 -13.27 -29.34 7.25
N ALA A 422 -12.04 -29.54 6.78
CA ALA A 422 -11.20 -30.68 7.14
C ALA A 422 -10.48 -30.52 8.49
N SER A 423 -10.39 -29.29 9.03
CA SER A 423 -9.62 -29.00 10.25
C SER A 423 -10.53 -28.95 11.48
N PRO A 424 -10.23 -29.66 12.59
CA PRO A 424 -10.96 -29.47 13.84
C PRO A 424 -10.71 -28.05 14.42
N PRO A 425 -11.71 -27.37 14.97
CA PRO A 425 -13.12 -27.74 15.13
C PRO A 425 -14.02 -27.13 14.03
N ALA A 426 -14.07 -27.72 12.84
CA ALA A 426 -14.86 -27.20 11.71
C ALA A 426 -16.31 -26.84 12.11
N SER A 427 -16.98 -27.72 12.88
CA SER A 427 -18.36 -27.50 13.34
C SER A 427 -18.53 -26.38 14.38
N GLN A 428 -17.48 -25.65 14.72
CA GLN A 428 -17.50 -24.51 15.67
C GLN A 428 -16.76 -23.31 15.09
N THR A 429 -16.53 -23.30 13.78
CA THR A 429 -15.82 -22.23 13.09
C THR A 429 -16.81 -21.27 12.44
N THR A 430 -16.78 -20.00 12.85
CA THR A 430 -17.41 -18.90 12.13
C THR A 430 -16.44 -18.40 11.06
N VAL A 431 -16.90 -18.32 9.81
CA VAL A 431 -16.12 -17.77 8.69
C VAL A 431 -16.69 -16.40 8.31
N ILE A 432 -15.84 -15.40 8.26
CA ILE A 432 -16.16 -14.06 7.81
C ILE A 432 -15.37 -13.82 6.52
N VAL A 433 -16.07 -13.50 5.44
CA VAL A 433 -15.45 -13.07 4.18
C VAL A 433 -15.82 -11.62 3.96
N THR A 434 -14.81 -10.77 3.86
CA THR A 434 -14.97 -9.33 3.69
C THR A 434 -14.03 -8.76 2.61
N SER A 435 -14.22 -7.50 2.29
CA SER A 435 -13.30 -6.68 1.52
C SER A 435 -13.08 -5.37 2.27
N ASP A 436 -11.91 -4.77 2.12
CA ASP A 436 -11.63 -3.42 2.67
C ASP A 436 -12.31 -2.31 1.89
N HIS A 437 -12.47 -2.48 0.59
CA HIS A 437 -13.22 -1.61 -0.31
C HIS A 437 -13.57 -2.33 -1.61
N SER A 438 -14.45 -1.74 -2.39
CA SER A 438 -14.83 -2.24 -3.71
C SER A 438 -13.77 -1.93 -4.77
N TRP A 439 -13.90 -2.54 -5.96
CA TRP A 439 -13.04 -2.29 -7.12
C TRP A 439 -13.01 -0.81 -7.51
N ARG A 440 -11.85 -0.19 -7.42
CA ARG A 440 -11.64 1.25 -7.63
C ARG A 440 -11.51 1.60 -9.13
N VAL A 441 -12.56 1.36 -9.90
CA VAL A 441 -12.63 1.65 -11.35
C VAL A 441 -12.03 3.01 -11.73
N PRO A 442 -12.32 4.14 -11.05
CA PRO A 442 -11.74 5.43 -11.42
C PRO A 442 -10.21 5.50 -11.24
N MET A 443 -9.64 4.66 -10.39
CA MET A 443 -8.20 4.59 -10.15
C MET A 443 -7.50 3.76 -11.23
N TRP A 444 -8.08 2.62 -11.61
CA TRP A 444 -7.45 1.66 -12.52
C TRP A 444 -7.73 1.95 -13.99
N ARG A 445 -8.91 2.46 -14.33
CA ARG A 445 -9.34 2.74 -15.70
C ARG A 445 -8.36 3.59 -16.53
N PRO A 446 -7.64 4.59 -15.98
CA PRO A 446 -6.61 5.31 -16.74
C PRO A 446 -5.32 4.52 -16.97
N GLY A 447 -5.17 3.33 -16.41
CA GLY A 447 -3.98 2.49 -16.53
C GLY A 447 -3.83 1.86 -17.93
N GLU A 448 -2.59 1.49 -18.31
CA GLU A 448 -2.30 0.80 -19.58
C GLU A 448 -2.83 -0.64 -19.58
N ASP A 449 -2.91 -1.23 -18.40
CA ASP A 449 -3.35 -2.61 -18.21
C ASP A 449 -4.88 -2.74 -18.18
N TRP A 450 -5.62 -1.60 -18.27
CA TRP A 450 -7.08 -1.62 -18.31
C TRP A 450 -7.58 -2.25 -19.61
N THR A 451 -8.37 -3.31 -19.49
CA THR A 451 -8.84 -4.10 -20.63
C THR A 451 -10.18 -3.61 -21.18
N ASP A 452 -10.48 -3.95 -22.45
CA ASP A 452 -11.80 -3.72 -23.05
C ASP A 452 -12.90 -4.50 -22.29
N GLU A 453 -12.54 -5.61 -21.65
CA GLU A 453 -13.47 -6.40 -20.87
C GLU A 453 -13.81 -5.71 -19.54
N GLU A 454 -12.84 -5.16 -18.85
CA GLU A 454 -13.06 -4.36 -17.64
C GLU A 454 -13.90 -3.10 -17.94
N GLU A 455 -13.65 -2.42 -19.06
CA GLU A 455 -14.46 -1.29 -19.50
C GLU A 455 -15.92 -1.71 -19.75
N ARG A 456 -16.13 -2.84 -20.39
CA ARG A 456 -17.45 -3.37 -20.71
C ARG A 456 -18.24 -3.77 -19.46
N VAL A 457 -17.61 -4.44 -18.49
CA VAL A 457 -18.32 -4.94 -17.30
C VAL A 457 -18.54 -3.85 -16.25
N SER A 458 -17.61 -2.90 -16.12
CA SER A 458 -17.77 -1.77 -15.20
C SER A 458 -18.67 -0.68 -15.77
N GLU A 459 -18.82 -0.62 -17.12
CA GLU A 459 -19.43 0.52 -17.82
C GLU A 459 -18.80 1.87 -17.40
N GLY A 460 -17.55 1.85 -16.91
CA GLY A 460 -16.87 3.01 -16.33
C GLY A 460 -17.51 3.54 -15.03
N LYS A 461 -18.41 2.77 -14.42
CA LYS A 461 -19.09 3.12 -13.17
C LYS A 461 -18.33 2.57 -11.97
N PHE A 462 -18.47 3.24 -10.85
CA PHE A 462 -17.92 2.82 -9.57
C PHE A 462 -19.05 2.52 -8.58
N ASP A 463 -19.20 1.27 -8.22
CA ASP A 463 -20.01 0.84 -7.08
C ASP A 463 -19.08 0.70 -5.86
N ASP A 464 -19.35 1.42 -4.79
CA ASP A 464 -18.45 1.51 -3.64
C ASP A 464 -18.66 0.41 -2.59
N ARG A 465 -19.62 -0.49 -2.80
CA ARG A 465 -19.98 -1.52 -1.82
C ARG A 465 -18.95 -2.64 -1.72
N PRO A 466 -18.25 -2.81 -0.58
CA PRO A 466 -17.45 -3.98 -0.32
C PRO A 466 -18.33 -5.20 -0.02
N VAL A 467 -17.76 -6.39 -0.13
CA VAL A 467 -18.42 -7.64 0.28
C VAL A 467 -18.32 -7.82 1.79
N LEU A 468 -19.38 -8.32 2.41
CA LEU A 468 -19.36 -8.90 3.76
C LEU A 468 -20.32 -10.09 3.81
N LEU A 469 -19.77 -11.26 4.12
CA LEU A 469 -20.49 -12.51 4.37
C LEU A 469 -20.08 -13.06 5.73
N ILE A 470 -21.04 -13.47 6.55
CA ILE A 470 -20.79 -14.12 7.84
C ILE A 470 -21.47 -15.49 7.84
N HIS A 471 -20.67 -16.54 7.88
CA HIS A 471 -21.12 -17.92 7.93
C HIS A 471 -20.91 -18.48 9.34
N PHE A 472 -22.00 -18.71 10.05
CA PHE A 472 -21.95 -19.33 11.37
C PHE A 472 -21.90 -20.87 11.28
N PRO A 473 -21.34 -21.53 12.32
CA PRO A 473 -21.39 -22.98 12.42
C PRO A 473 -22.82 -23.50 12.24
N ASP A 474 -22.98 -24.59 11.48
CA ASP A 474 -24.27 -25.24 11.21
C ASP A 474 -25.31 -24.40 10.43
N GLN A 475 -24.99 -23.20 9.98
CA GLN A 475 -25.87 -22.39 9.14
C GLN A 475 -26.03 -23.01 7.76
N LYS A 476 -27.27 -23.36 7.38
CA LYS A 476 -27.58 -24.05 6.11
C LYS A 476 -28.29 -23.16 5.09
N SER A 477 -28.84 -22.04 5.51
CA SER A 477 -29.58 -21.12 4.65
C SER A 477 -29.02 -19.72 4.76
N GLY A 478 -28.88 -19.06 3.62
CA GLY A 478 -28.47 -17.65 3.54
C GLY A 478 -29.58 -16.71 4.01
N GLN A 479 -29.15 -15.53 4.43
CA GLN A 479 -29.99 -14.40 4.80
C GLN A 479 -29.37 -13.12 4.21
N ASP A 480 -30.14 -12.34 3.47
CA ASP A 480 -29.67 -11.07 2.91
C ASP A 480 -30.12 -9.88 3.78
N ILE A 481 -29.17 -9.06 4.21
CA ILE A 481 -29.39 -7.79 4.90
C ILE A 481 -29.27 -6.66 3.88
N HIS A 482 -30.39 -5.97 3.61
CA HIS A 482 -30.47 -4.91 2.62
C HIS A 482 -30.37 -3.49 3.21
N THR A 483 -30.44 -3.37 4.53
CA THR A 483 -30.27 -2.10 5.22
C THR A 483 -28.87 -1.54 4.97
N ALA A 484 -28.80 -0.23 4.71
CA ALA A 484 -27.52 0.45 4.57
C ALA A 484 -26.82 0.51 5.93
N LEU A 485 -25.70 -0.20 6.06
CA LEU A 485 -24.92 -0.26 7.28
C LEU A 485 -23.49 0.23 7.03
N PRO A 486 -22.86 0.91 7.99
CA PRO A 486 -21.45 1.28 7.86
C PRO A 486 -20.57 0.03 8.01
N GLU A 487 -19.56 -0.10 7.18
CA GLU A 487 -18.56 -1.18 7.25
C GLU A 487 -17.87 -1.25 8.63
N MET A 488 -17.68 -0.12 9.29
CA MET A 488 -17.13 -0.06 10.65
C MET A 488 -17.90 -0.90 11.69
N LEU A 489 -19.17 -1.25 11.41
CA LEU A 489 -19.97 -2.14 12.26
C LEU A 489 -19.40 -3.57 12.31
N GLU A 490 -18.60 -3.96 11.31
CA GLU A 490 -17.90 -5.24 11.29
C GLU A 490 -17.01 -5.43 12.53
N HIS A 491 -16.33 -4.36 12.98
CA HIS A 491 -15.60 -4.38 14.25
C HIS A 491 -16.48 -4.82 15.42
N ASP A 492 -17.64 -4.19 15.56
CA ASP A 492 -18.52 -4.45 16.71
C ASP A 492 -19.14 -5.84 16.64
N MET A 493 -19.44 -6.33 15.44
CA MET A 493 -19.91 -7.72 15.23
C MET A 493 -18.83 -8.73 15.63
N ILE A 494 -17.58 -8.54 15.18
CA ILE A 494 -16.46 -9.43 15.55
C ILE A 494 -16.17 -9.34 17.06
N ALA A 495 -16.19 -8.15 17.64
CA ALA A 495 -16.05 -7.98 19.08
C ALA A 495 -17.15 -8.72 19.84
N GLY A 496 -18.40 -8.67 19.35
CA GLY A 496 -19.52 -9.44 19.89
C GLY A 496 -19.28 -10.95 19.85
N MET A 497 -18.71 -11.46 18.75
CA MET A 497 -18.35 -12.88 18.60
C MET A 497 -17.22 -13.27 19.57
N LEU A 498 -16.16 -12.47 19.65
CA LEU A 498 -15.03 -12.70 20.56
C LEU A 498 -15.46 -12.74 22.03
N LEU A 499 -16.49 -11.97 22.39
CA LEU A 499 -17.07 -11.91 23.73
C LEU A 499 -18.18 -12.95 23.96
N GLY A 500 -18.49 -13.80 22.97
CA GLY A 500 -19.56 -14.81 23.05
C GLY A 500 -20.98 -14.23 23.10
N ARG A 501 -21.17 -12.99 22.62
CA ARG A 501 -22.50 -12.33 22.55
C ARG A 501 -23.21 -12.60 21.22
N ILE A 502 -22.46 -12.93 20.18
CA ILE A 502 -22.95 -13.26 18.83
C ILE A 502 -22.36 -14.62 18.47
N ASN A 503 -23.19 -15.67 18.46
CA ASN A 503 -22.76 -17.04 18.23
C ASN A 503 -23.45 -17.68 17.01
N ASN A 504 -24.52 -17.04 16.52
CA ASN A 504 -25.35 -17.51 15.42
C ASN A 504 -26.04 -16.32 14.73
N SER A 505 -26.79 -16.59 13.66
CA SER A 505 -27.49 -15.56 12.91
C SER A 505 -28.60 -14.86 13.69
N GLU A 506 -29.26 -15.55 14.65
CA GLU A 506 -30.32 -14.94 15.48
C GLU A 506 -29.72 -13.91 16.46
N ASP A 507 -28.57 -14.22 17.08
CA ASP A 507 -27.83 -13.27 17.92
C ASP A 507 -27.40 -12.04 17.11
N LEU A 508 -26.95 -12.26 15.87
CA LEU A 508 -26.56 -11.18 14.96
C LEU A 508 -27.75 -10.29 14.61
N ASP A 509 -28.91 -10.85 14.30
CA ASP A 509 -30.12 -10.08 14.03
C ASP A 509 -30.57 -9.25 15.24
N ALA A 510 -30.49 -9.83 16.44
CA ALA A 510 -30.78 -9.11 17.67
C ALA A 510 -29.79 -7.94 17.90
N PHE A 511 -28.52 -8.16 17.61
CA PHE A 511 -27.47 -7.12 17.67
C PHE A 511 -27.76 -5.99 16.68
N LEU A 512 -28.02 -6.29 15.40
CA LEU A 512 -28.32 -5.31 14.36
C LEU A 512 -29.57 -4.50 14.71
N SER A 513 -30.62 -5.16 15.20
CA SER A 513 -31.86 -4.49 15.64
C SER A 513 -31.66 -3.54 16.83
N SER A 514 -30.62 -3.75 17.64
CA SER A 514 -30.26 -2.89 18.76
C SER A 514 -29.38 -1.71 18.36
N ALA A 515 -28.61 -1.86 17.29
CA ALA A 515 -27.72 -0.81 16.75
C ALA A 515 -28.48 0.27 15.96
N ASP A 516 -29.67 -0.05 15.46
CA ASP A 516 -30.57 0.90 14.75
C ASP A 516 -31.31 1.87 15.71
N ARG A 517 -31.07 1.82 17.00
CA ARG A 517 -31.67 2.70 18.03
C ARG A 517 -30.63 3.65 18.61
#